data_c17634639c5fe76075d9ec54330a9488
#
_entry.id   c17634639c5fe76075d9ec54330a9488
#
_cell.length_a   1.000
_cell.length_b   1.000
_cell.length_c   1.000
_cell.angle_alpha   90.00
_cell.angle_beta   90.00
_cell.angle_gamma   90.00
#
_symmetry.space_group_name_H-M   'P 1'
#
loop_
_entity.id
_entity.type
_entity.pdbx_description
1 polymer ?
#
loop_
_entity_poly.entity_id
_entity_poly.type
_entity_poly.pdbx_seq_one_letter_code
_entity_poly.pdbx_strand_id
1 'polypeptide(L)'
;MMNHNVLPFEQLRKEDVDSVGGKNSSLGEMISQLAGAGVRVPTGFATTAQAFRDFLTHNDLTNKIAARLEGLDIEDVRALAAAGADIRGWVVDAPFQPALEADIRASFAELSKDDAVDASFAVRSSATAEDLPDASFAGQQESYLNVAGIDDVLDKIKHVFASLYNDRAIAYRVHKGFTHAEVALSAGIQRMVRSDVGSSGVMFTIDTESGFDQVVFITSSYGL
;
A
#
# COMPACT_ATOMS: atom_id res chain seq x y z
N MET A 1 0.60 18.81 16.05
CA MET A 1 1.24 18.16 14.90
C MET A 1 0.37 18.41 13.70
N MET A 2 0.90 18.94 12.59
CA MET A 2 0.11 19.04 11.36
C MET A 2 -0.20 17.60 10.89
N ASN A 3 -1.49 17.30 10.77
CA ASN A 3 -1.93 16.00 10.29
C ASN A 3 -1.73 15.99 8.76
N HIS A 4 -0.63 15.44 8.29
CA HIS A 4 -0.37 15.34 6.85
C HIS A 4 -1.12 14.13 6.30
N ASN A 5 -2.03 14.35 5.34
CA ASN A 5 -2.74 13.27 4.64
C ASN A 5 -1.81 12.48 3.71
N VAL A 6 -0.79 13.15 3.18
CA VAL A 6 0.14 12.62 2.18
C VAL A 6 1.56 13.03 2.53
N LEU A 7 2.52 12.13 2.32
CA LEU A 7 3.94 12.35 2.55
C LEU A 7 4.76 11.90 1.33
N PRO A 8 5.68 12.74 0.78
CA PRO A 8 6.64 12.33 -0.23
C PRO A 8 7.57 11.24 0.31
N PHE A 9 7.97 10.27 -0.52
CA PHE A 9 8.87 9.19 -0.10
C PHE A 9 10.21 9.70 0.42
N GLU A 10 10.73 10.79 -0.11
CA GLU A 10 12.00 11.40 0.30
C GLU A 10 12.00 11.87 1.77
N GLN A 11 10.82 12.15 2.31
CA GLN A 11 10.65 12.55 3.71
C GLN A 11 10.50 11.39 4.67
N LEU A 12 10.23 10.17 4.15
CA LEU A 12 9.99 9.00 4.97
C LEU A 12 11.29 8.36 5.46
N ARG A 13 11.21 7.78 6.64
CA ARG A 13 12.29 7.02 7.29
C ARG A 13 11.74 5.72 7.84
N LYS A 14 12.66 4.85 8.26
CA LYS A 14 12.30 3.54 8.80
C LYS A 14 11.37 3.62 10.03
N GLU A 15 11.45 4.71 10.79
CA GLU A 15 10.62 4.98 11.98
C GLU A 15 9.17 5.33 11.64
N ASP A 16 8.85 5.64 10.38
CA ASP A 16 7.51 6.08 9.96
C ASP A 16 6.55 4.90 9.67
N VAL A 17 6.90 3.66 10.05
CA VAL A 17 6.09 2.45 9.80
C VAL A 17 4.65 2.62 10.30
N ASP A 18 4.45 3.19 11.49
CA ASP A 18 3.11 3.41 12.06
C ASP A 18 2.27 4.42 11.26
N SER A 19 2.93 5.27 10.48
CA SER A 19 2.28 6.32 9.69
C SER A 19 2.01 5.90 8.25
N VAL A 20 2.95 5.18 7.61
CA VAL A 20 2.88 4.87 6.17
C VAL A 20 3.07 3.40 5.84
N GLY A 21 3.22 2.54 6.84
CA GLY A 21 3.47 1.11 6.67
C GLY A 21 4.90 0.76 6.28
N GLY A 22 5.24 -0.53 6.39
CA GLY A 22 6.61 -1.04 6.23
C GLY A 22 7.20 -0.82 4.83
N LYS A 23 6.42 -1.04 3.78
CA LYS A 23 6.92 -0.88 2.39
C LYS A 23 7.27 0.57 2.07
N ASN A 24 6.40 1.52 2.44
CA ASN A 24 6.62 2.93 2.13
C ASN A 24 7.76 3.53 2.96
N SER A 25 7.86 3.19 4.26
CA SER A 25 8.96 3.62 5.11
C SER A 25 10.31 3.07 4.61
N SER A 26 10.35 1.80 4.17
CA SER A 26 11.54 1.20 3.57
C SER A 26 11.95 1.86 2.25
N LEU A 27 10.99 2.25 1.39
CA LEU A 27 11.29 3.01 0.18
C LEU A 27 11.93 4.37 0.51
N GLY A 28 11.40 5.10 1.48
CA GLY A 28 11.98 6.36 1.94
C GLY A 28 13.39 6.20 2.50
N GLU A 29 13.62 5.17 3.30
CA GLU A 29 14.96 4.84 3.80
C GLU A 29 15.94 4.53 2.66
N MET A 30 15.52 3.71 1.66
CA MET A 30 16.34 3.41 0.49
C MET A 30 16.66 4.67 -0.32
N ILE A 31 15.70 5.56 -0.56
CA ILE A 31 15.93 6.83 -1.25
C ILE A 31 16.99 7.64 -0.51
N SER A 32 16.86 7.74 0.82
CA SER A 32 17.77 8.52 1.66
C SER A 32 19.19 7.94 1.69
N GLN A 33 19.34 6.63 1.80
CA GLN A 33 20.65 5.98 2.04
C GLN A 33 21.38 5.61 0.75
N LEU A 34 20.65 5.25 -0.32
CA LEU A 34 21.27 4.69 -1.51
C LEU A 34 21.54 5.72 -2.60
N ALA A 35 20.94 6.91 -2.54
CA ALA A 35 21.18 7.97 -3.53
C ALA A 35 22.66 8.33 -3.63
N GLY A 36 23.36 8.44 -2.49
CA GLY A 36 24.81 8.70 -2.41
C GLY A 36 25.68 7.57 -3.00
N ALA A 37 25.16 6.34 -3.07
CA ALA A 37 25.81 5.19 -3.66
C ALA A 37 25.53 5.02 -5.17
N GLY A 38 24.78 5.96 -5.79
CA GLY A 38 24.42 5.93 -7.20
C GLY A 38 23.26 5.00 -7.54
N VAL A 39 22.56 4.43 -6.55
CA VAL A 39 21.37 3.64 -6.76
C VAL A 39 20.15 4.54 -6.88
N ARG A 40 19.42 4.41 -7.99
CA ARG A 40 18.20 5.17 -8.24
C ARG A 40 16.99 4.39 -7.75
N VAL A 41 16.33 4.90 -6.71
CA VAL A 41 15.05 4.39 -6.23
C VAL A 41 13.95 5.29 -6.82
N PRO A 42 12.95 4.73 -7.52
CA PRO A 42 11.85 5.53 -8.08
C PRO A 42 11.12 6.29 -7.00
N THR A 43 10.92 7.58 -7.24
CA THR A 43 10.23 8.48 -6.29
C THR A 43 8.71 8.28 -6.31
N GLY A 44 8.04 8.90 -5.36
CA GLY A 44 6.60 8.84 -5.20
C GLY A 44 6.13 9.48 -3.89
N PHE A 45 4.92 9.16 -3.51
CA PHE A 45 4.33 9.62 -2.26
C PHE A 45 3.43 8.55 -1.64
N ALA A 46 3.11 8.70 -0.37
CA ALA A 46 2.23 7.81 0.36
C ALA A 46 1.08 8.58 1.01
N THR A 47 -0.13 8.03 1.01
CA THR A 47 -1.17 8.46 1.95
C THR A 47 -0.82 7.96 3.35
N THR A 48 -1.26 8.66 4.40
CA THR A 48 -0.98 8.20 5.77
C THR A 48 -2.05 7.22 6.28
N ALA A 49 -1.68 6.39 7.24
CA ALA A 49 -2.62 5.55 7.98
C ALA A 49 -3.73 6.37 8.66
N GLN A 50 -3.40 7.59 9.10
CA GLN A 50 -4.39 8.50 9.67
C GLN A 50 -5.39 8.98 8.60
N ALA A 51 -4.91 9.30 7.40
CA ALA A 51 -5.78 9.69 6.28
C ALA A 51 -6.77 8.56 5.91
N PHE A 52 -6.35 7.30 5.99
CA PHE A 52 -7.25 6.15 5.83
C PHE A 52 -8.30 6.08 6.94
N ARG A 53 -7.91 6.24 8.21
CA ARG A 53 -8.87 6.25 9.33
C ARG A 53 -9.87 7.41 9.21
N ASP A 54 -9.38 8.59 8.85
CA ASP A 54 -10.21 9.77 8.64
C ASP A 54 -11.17 9.59 7.47
N PHE A 55 -10.73 8.89 6.39
CA PHE A 55 -11.58 8.53 5.26
C PHE A 55 -12.74 7.62 5.69
N LEU A 56 -12.47 6.60 6.49
CA LEU A 56 -13.53 5.72 7.01
C LEU A 56 -14.50 6.47 7.93
N THR A 57 -13.97 7.35 8.78
CA THR A 57 -14.79 8.14 9.72
C THR A 57 -15.65 9.16 9.00
N HIS A 58 -15.09 9.88 8.00
CA HIS A 58 -15.80 10.86 7.19
C HIS A 58 -17.03 10.29 6.48
N ASN A 59 -16.95 9.01 6.11
CA ASN A 59 -18.02 8.31 5.39
C ASN A 59 -18.87 7.40 6.30
N ASP A 60 -18.80 7.56 7.62
CA ASP A 60 -19.51 6.72 8.61
C ASP A 60 -19.25 5.22 8.46
N LEU A 61 -18.13 4.84 7.82
CA LEU A 61 -17.80 3.44 7.52
C LEU A 61 -17.24 2.71 8.74
N THR A 62 -16.61 3.37 9.68
CA THR A 62 -15.97 2.74 10.84
C THR A 62 -16.95 1.85 11.62
N ASN A 63 -18.09 2.39 12.03
CA ASN A 63 -19.10 1.66 12.78
C ASN A 63 -19.85 0.65 11.89
N LYS A 64 -20.10 1.00 10.64
CA LYS A 64 -20.77 0.12 9.67
C LYS A 64 -19.97 -1.13 9.39
N ILE A 65 -18.65 -1.01 9.23
CA ILE A 65 -17.71 -2.14 9.05
C ILE A 65 -17.64 -2.97 10.32
N ALA A 66 -17.50 -2.34 11.49
CA ALA A 66 -17.47 -3.06 12.76
C ALA A 66 -18.71 -3.92 12.96
N ALA A 67 -19.89 -3.35 12.73
CA ALA A 67 -21.15 -4.09 12.83
C ALA A 67 -21.27 -5.24 11.81
N ARG A 68 -20.71 -5.07 10.60
CA ARG A 68 -20.74 -6.13 9.57
C ARG A 68 -19.84 -7.32 9.89
N LEU A 69 -18.76 -7.06 10.63
CA LEU A 69 -17.78 -8.07 11.03
C LEU A 69 -18.07 -8.65 12.43
N GLU A 70 -18.96 -8.04 13.20
CA GLU A 70 -19.34 -8.54 14.53
C GLU A 70 -20.00 -9.91 14.42
N GLY A 71 -19.46 -10.87 15.14
CA GLY A 71 -19.98 -12.25 15.16
C GLY A 71 -19.83 -13.03 13.85
N LEU A 72 -19.04 -12.51 12.88
CA LEU A 72 -18.78 -13.20 11.62
C LEU A 72 -17.99 -14.48 11.88
N ASP A 73 -18.57 -15.62 11.47
CA ASP A 73 -17.85 -16.89 11.41
C ASP A 73 -16.94 -16.91 10.18
N ILE A 74 -15.63 -16.84 10.41
CA ILE A 74 -14.62 -16.84 9.32
C ILE A 74 -14.43 -18.21 8.66
N GLU A 75 -14.92 -19.29 9.28
CA GLU A 75 -14.92 -20.64 8.70
C GLU A 75 -16.09 -20.81 7.70
N ASP A 76 -17.14 -19.99 7.80
CA ASP A 76 -18.17 -19.91 6.77
C ASP A 76 -17.65 -19.05 5.60
N VAL A 77 -17.06 -19.71 4.61
CA VAL A 77 -16.46 -19.07 3.43
C VAL A 77 -17.46 -18.19 2.68
N ARG A 78 -18.76 -18.55 2.67
CA ARG A 78 -19.79 -17.75 1.97
C ARG A 78 -20.13 -16.48 2.76
N ALA A 79 -20.29 -16.60 4.07
CA ALA A 79 -20.53 -15.45 4.93
C ALA A 79 -19.36 -14.48 4.92
N LEU A 80 -18.12 -15.01 4.97
CA LEU A 80 -16.88 -14.24 4.87
C LEU A 80 -16.79 -13.49 3.54
N ALA A 81 -17.00 -14.18 2.41
CA ALA A 81 -16.96 -13.58 1.07
C ALA A 81 -18.02 -12.49 0.89
N ALA A 82 -19.24 -12.71 1.40
CA ALA A 82 -20.31 -11.70 1.35
C ALA A 82 -19.95 -10.48 2.19
N ALA A 83 -19.45 -10.69 3.42
CA ALA A 83 -19.03 -9.58 4.28
C ALA A 83 -17.88 -8.76 3.67
N GLY A 84 -16.86 -9.43 3.14
CA GLY A 84 -15.76 -8.80 2.46
C GLY A 84 -16.20 -7.98 1.24
N ALA A 85 -17.09 -8.56 0.40
CA ALA A 85 -17.62 -7.88 -0.78
C ALA A 85 -18.44 -6.63 -0.42
N ASP A 86 -19.33 -6.72 0.57
CA ASP A 86 -20.10 -5.58 1.06
C ASP A 86 -19.18 -4.42 1.49
N ILE A 87 -18.20 -4.72 2.32
CA ILE A 87 -17.29 -3.71 2.87
C ILE A 87 -16.43 -3.09 1.76
N ARG A 88 -15.85 -3.90 0.87
CA ARG A 88 -15.06 -3.39 -0.26
C ARG A 88 -15.90 -2.48 -1.15
N GLY A 89 -17.16 -2.84 -1.44
CA GLY A 89 -18.08 -1.99 -2.18
C GLY A 89 -18.28 -0.64 -1.49
N TRP A 90 -18.56 -0.61 -0.18
CA TRP A 90 -18.74 0.64 0.56
C TRP A 90 -17.49 1.53 0.51
N VAL A 91 -16.29 0.96 0.62
CA VAL A 91 -15.03 1.72 0.59
C VAL A 91 -14.79 2.31 -0.82
N VAL A 92 -15.00 1.53 -1.87
CA VAL A 92 -14.77 1.98 -3.26
C VAL A 92 -15.78 3.06 -3.66
N ASP A 93 -17.05 2.93 -3.25
CA ASP A 93 -18.11 3.89 -3.58
C ASP A 93 -18.02 5.19 -2.77
N ALA A 94 -17.33 5.18 -1.62
CA ALA A 94 -17.23 6.35 -0.75
C ALA A 94 -16.43 7.48 -1.41
N PRO A 95 -16.85 8.76 -1.29
CA PRO A 95 -16.06 9.88 -1.75
C PRO A 95 -14.86 10.14 -0.84
N PHE A 96 -13.77 10.63 -1.40
CA PHE A 96 -12.70 11.19 -0.57
C PHE A 96 -13.17 12.45 0.15
N GLN A 97 -12.66 12.66 1.39
CA GLN A 97 -12.78 13.98 1.97
C GLN A 97 -12.01 15.01 1.14
N PRO A 98 -12.57 16.24 0.95
CA PRO A 98 -12.00 17.23 0.04
C PRO A 98 -10.51 17.54 0.31
N ALA A 99 -10.08 17.55 1.56
CA ALA A 99 -8.70 17.81 1.93
C ALA A 99 -7.76 16.69 1.46
N LEU A 100 -8.14 15.42 1.66
CA LEU A 100 -7.32 14.28 1.21
C LEU A 100 -7.21 14.24 -0.31
N GLU A 101 -8.33 14.44 -1.02
CA GLU A 101 -8.30 14.47 -2.49
C GLU A 101 -7.43 15.61 -3.02
N ALA A 102 -7.52 16.80 -2.44
CA ALA A 102 -6.69 17.93 -2.82
C ALA A 102 -5.20 17.66 -2.60
N ASP A 103 -4.83 17.06 -1.46
CA ASP A 103 -3.44 16.71 -1.15
C ASP A 103 -2.89 15.64 -2.10
N ILE A 104 -3.70 14.61 -2.46
CA ILE A 104 -3.32 13.59 -3.45
C ILE A 104 -3.12 14.23 -4.82
N ARG A 105 -4.03 15.08 -5.29
CA ARG A 105 -3.94 15.77 -6.59
C ARG A 105 -2.71 16.68 -6.65
N ALA A 106 -2.41 17.41 -5.58
CA ALA A 106 -1.24 18.28 -5.50
C ALA A 106 0.06 17.47 -5.54
N SER A 107 0.14 16.38 -4.77
CA SER A 107 1.32 15.50 -4.74
C SER A 107 1.52 14.79 -6.07
N PHE A 108 0.45 14.37 -6.74
CA PHE A 108 0.52 13.76 -8.07
C PHE A 108 0.97 14.77 -9.13
N ALA A 109 0.48 16.00 -9.09
CA ALA A 109 0.90 17.06 -10.01
C ALA A 109 2.41 17.37 -9.87
N GLU A 110 2.93 17.40 -8.63
CA GLU A 110 4.37 17.57 -8.40
C GLU A 110 5.17 16.34 -8.87
N LEU A 111 4.68 15.12 -8.61
CA LEU A 111 5.34 13.89 -9.05
C LEU A 111 5.42 13.79 -10.58
N SER A 112 4.39 14.23 -11.29
CA SER A 112 4.25 14.05 -12.74
C SER A 112 4.68 15.26 -13.58
N LYS A 113 5.15 16.36 -12.98
CA LYS A 113 5.42 17.62 -13.69
C LYS A 113 6.42 17.52 -14.84
N ASP A 114 7.39 16.60 -14.71
CA ASP A 114 8.46 16.40 -15.69
C ASP A 114 8.28 15.08 -16.48
N ASP A 115 7.11 14.47 -16.41
CA ASP A 115 6.87 13.17 -17.02
C ASP A 115 6.59 13.25 -18.52
N ALA A 116 6.98 12.19 -19.22
CA ALA A 116 6.50 11.94 -20.56
C ALA A 116 4.97 11.65 -20.54
N VAL A 117 4.31 11.87 -21.68
CA VAL A 117 2.86 11.70 -21.82
C VAL A 117 2.37 10.30 -21.43
N ASP A 118 3.23 9.29 -21.53
CA ASP A 118 2.98 7.88 -21.26
C ASP A 118 3.49 7.39 -19.89
N ALA A 119 3.79 8.30 -18.97
CA ALA A 119 4.23 7.93 -17.64
C ALA A 119 3.17 7.11 -16.90
N SER A 120 3.59 6.03 -16.25
CA SER A 120 2.74 5.17 -15.46
C SER A 120 3.24 5.02 -14.03
N PHE A 121 2.33 4.64 -13.15
CA PHE A 121 2.56 4.55 -11.70
C PHE A 121 2.14 3.19 -11.18
N ALA A 122 2.75 2.78 -10.09
CA ALA A 122 2.30 1.67 -9.27
C ALA A 122 1.56 2.23 -8.05
N VAL A 123 0.35 1.75 -7.79
CA VAL A 123 -0.40 2.07 -6.56
C VAL A 123 -0.41 0.82 -5.69
N ARG A 124 0.25 0.89 -4.54
CA ARG A 124 0.59 -0.28 -3.72
C ARG A 124 0.13 -0.09 -2.29
N SER A 125 -0.36 -1.17 -1.69
CA SER A 125 -0.65 -1.23 -0.26
C SER A 125 0.63 -1.25 0.58
N SER A 126 0.56 -0.60 1.73
CA SER A 126 1.56 -0.68 2.80
C SER A 126 0.82 -0.64 4.14
N ALA A 127 0.77 -1.76 4.85
CA ALA A 127 0.07 -1.85 6.12
C ALA A 127 0.97 -1.46 7.29
N THR A 128 0.37 -0.89 8.33
CA THR A 128 1.09 -0.55 9.57
C THR A 128 1.51 -1.78 10.37
N ALA A 129 0.90 -2.93 10.10
CA ALA A 129 1.16 -4.20 10.78
C ALA A 129 1.77 -5.26 9.83
N GLU A 130 2.39 -4.88 8.70
CA GLU A 130 2.79 -5.82 7.65
C GLU A 130 3.97 -6.71 8.05
N ASP A 131 4.94 -6.19 8.81
CA ASP A 131 6.19 -6.83 9.17
C ASP A 131 6.35 -6.98 10.69
N LEU A 132 5.29 -7.36 11.39
CA LEU A 132 5.40 -7.68 12.81
C LEU A 132 6.14 -9.01 12.99
N PRO A 133 6.96 -9.17 14.07
CA PRO A 133 7.76 -10.38 14.30
C PRO A 133 6.95 -11.68 14.27
N ASP A 134 5.69 -11.63 14.71
CA ASP A 134 4.79 -12.79 14.83
C ASP A 134 3.66 -12.80 13.80
N ALA A 135 3.59 -11.82 12.88
CA ALA A 135 2.53 -11.71 11.92
C ALA A 135 2.99 -11.01 10.64
N SER A 136 2.85 -11.67 9.50
CA SER A 136 3.15 -11.09 8.18
C SER A 136 1.87 -11.01 7.36
N PHE A 137 1.51 -9.81 6.92
CA PHE A 137 0.41 -9.57 5.99
C PHE A 137 0.85 -9.65 4.52
N ALA A 138 2.01 -10.25 4.25
CA ALA A 138 2.54 -10.40 2.90
C ALA A 138 1.53 -11.11 1.97
N GLY A 139 1.30 -10.56 0.78
CA GLY A 139 0.40 -11.12 -0.21
C GLY A 139 -1.10 -11.05 0.12
N GLN A 140 -1.49 -10.37 1.21
CA GLN A 140 -2.89 -10.23 1.60
C GLN A 140 -3.60 -9.05 0.93
N GLN A 141 -2.83 -8.14 0.33
CA GLN A 141 -3.30 -6.83 -0.15
C GLN A 141 -2.90 -6.61 -1.61
N GLU A 142 -3.53 -5.64 -2.25
CA GLU A 142 -3.43 -5.42 -3.69
C GLU A 142 -2.30 -4.44 -4.08
N SER A 143 -1.81 -4.64 -5.30
CA SER A 143 -0.93 -3.70 -6.01
C SER A 143 -1.42 -3.54 -7.44
N TYR A 144 -1.55 -2.30 -7.89
CA TYR A 144 -1.98 -1.94 -9.23
C TYR A 144 -0.81 -1.35 -9.98
N LEU A 145 -0.50 -1.91 -11.14
CA LEU A 145 0.60 -1.48 -12.00
C LEU A 145 0.04 -0.78 -13.24
N ASN A 146 0.89 0.00 -13.92
CA ASN A 146 0.53 0.73 -15.14
C ASN A 146 -0.67 1.67 -14.98
N VAL A 147 -0.83 2.24 -13.78
CA VAL A 147 -1.87 3.22 -13.49
C VAL A 147 -1.52 4.54 -14.18
N ALA A 148 -2.45 5.15 -14.91
CA ALA A 148 -2.19 6.34 -15.71
C ALA A 148 -3.15 7.49 -15.37
N GLY A 149 -2.58 8.64 -15.04
CA GLY A 149 -3.36 9.84 -14.73
C GLY A 149 -3.96 9.85 -13.33
N ILE A 150 -4.35 11.05 -12.91
CA ILE A 150 -4.78 11.30 -11.51
C ILE A 150 -6.10 10.60 -11.16
N ASP A 151 -7.04 10.51 -12.09
CA ASP A 151 -8.35 9.93 -11.78
C ASP A 151 -8.25 8.40 -11.59
N ASP A 152 -7.39 7.73 -12.38
CA ASP A 152 -7.09 6.30 -12.17
C ASP A 152 -6.31 6.08 -10.86
N VAL A 153 -5.36 6.96 -10.52
CA VAL A 153 -4.65 6.92 -9.22
C VAL A 153 -5.63 7.03 -8.06
N LEU A 154 -6.58 7.97 -8.10
CA LEU A 154 -7.61 8.11 -7.06
C LEU A 154 -8.47 6.86 -6.94
N ASP A 155 -8.90 6.28 -8.07
CA ASP A 155 -9.65 5.03 -8.09
C ASP A 155 -8.83 3.90 -7.42
N LYS A 156 -7.55 3.72 -7.81
CA LYS A 156 -6.72 2.64 -7.27
C LYS A 156 -6.38 2.83 -5.79
N ILE A 157 -6.29 4.07 -5.27
CA ILE A 157 -6.14 4.31 -3.83
C ILE A 157 -7.34 3.74 -3.06
N LYS A 158 -8.57 3.96 -3.53
CA LYS A 158 -9.77 3.37 -2.91
C LYS A 158 -9.75 1.85 -2.95
N HIS A 159 -9.33 1.27 -4.07
CA HIS A 159 -9.16 -0.18 -4.17
C HIS A 159 -8.08 -0.72 -3.24
N VAL A 160 -6.97 0.00 -3.05
CA VAL A 160 -5.97 -0.33 -2.03
C VAL A 160 -6.59 -0.28 -0.64
N PHE A 161 -7.33 0.77 -0.28
CA PHE A 161 -8.03 0.86 1.00
C PHE A 161 -9.02 -0.29 1.20
N ALA A 162 -9.77 -0.63 0.16
CA ALA A 162 -10.71 -1.74 0.18
C ALA A 162 -10.02 -3.10 0.37
N SER A 163 -8.77 -3.27 -0.10
CA SER A 163 -8.06 -4.54 -0.02
C SER A 163 -7.77 -5.00 1.41
N LEU A 164 -7.84 -4.09 2.40
CA LEU A 164 -7.78 -4.45 3.83
C LEU A 164 -8.93 -5.39 4.22
N TYR A 165 -10.01 -5.39 3.45
CA TYR A 165 -11.20 -6.20 3.65
C TYR A 165 -11.34 -7.32 2.62
N ASN A 166 -10.24 -7.76 2.01
CA ASN A 166 -10.18 -9.04 1.31
C ASN A 166 -10.42 -10.18 2.30
N ASP A 167 -11.10 -11.22 1.84
CA ASP A 167 -11.50 -12.37 2.67
C ASP A 167 -10.31 -12.94 3.45
N ARG A 168 -9.18 -13.13 2.78
CA ARG A 168 -7.93 -13.58 3.40
C ARG A 168 -7.43 -12.62 4.49
N ALA A 169 -7.51 -11.31 4.25
CA ALA A 169 -7.05 -10.30 5.19
C ALA A 169 -7.97 -10.22 6.44
N ILE A 170 -9.28 -10.41 6.27
CA ILE A 170 -10.23 -10.49 7.38
C ILE A 170 -9.94 -11.74 8.24
N ALA A 171 -9.89 -12.93 7.60
CA ALA A 171 -9.62 -14.18 8.28
C ALA A 171 -8.27 -14.18 9.00
N TYR A 172 -7.23 -13.65 8.35
CA TYR A 172 -5.89 -13.57 8.93
C TYR A 172 -5.86 -12.72 10.21
N ARG A 173 -6.52 -11.53 10.23
CA ARG A 173 -6.61 -10.69 11.43
C ARG A 173 -7.27 -11.43 12.59
N VAL A 174 -8.39 -12.12 12.32
CA VAL A 174 -9.10 -12.90 13.35
C VAL A 174 -8.22 -14.04 13.88
N HIS A 175 -7.57 -14.82 13.01
CA HIS A 175 -6.67 -15.91 13.40
C HIS A 175 -5.49 -15.44 14.25
N LYS A 176 -4.99 -14.23 13.97
CA LYS A 176 -3.85 -13.61 14.71
C LYS A 176 -4.29 -12.82 15.94
N GLY A 177 -5.60 -12.72 16.19
CA GLY A 177 -6.13 -11.98 17.34
C GLY A 177 -6.08 -10.46 17.24
N PHE A 178 -5.83 -9.91 16.03
CA PHE A 178 -5.90 -8.47 15.81
C PHE A 178 -7.34 -8.00 15.74
N THR A 179 -7.64 -6.88 16.38
CA THR A 179 -8.90 -6.20 16.11
C THR A 179 -8.86 -5.55 14.72
N HIS A 180 -10.02 -5.49 14.06
CA HIS A 180 -10.09 -4.90 12.71
C HIS A 180 -9.72 -3.42 12.67
N ALA A 181 -9.83 -2.70 13.79
CA ALA A 181 -9.51 -1.29 13.93
C ALA A 181 -8.00 -1.00 14.12
N GLU A 182 -7.22 -1.98 14.60
CA GLU A 182 -5.79 -1.79 14.88
C GLU A 182 -4.95 -1.67 13.60
N VAL A 183 -5.37 -2.35 12.54
CA VAL A 183 -4.63 -2.36 11.27
C VAL A 183 -5.14 -1.25 10.36
N ALA A 184 -4.22 -0.43 9.88
CA ALA A 184 -4.52 0.63 8.92
C ALA A 184 -3.64 0.46 7.67
N LEU A 185 -4.10 1.06 6.57
CA LEU A 185 -3.39 1.07 5.30
C LEU A 185 -2.88 2.45 4.94
N SER A 186 -1.75 2.44 4.28
CA SER A 186 -1.23 3.52 3.47
C SER A 186 -1.21 3.05 2.02
N ALA A 187 -1.57 3.90 1.09
CA ALA A 187 -1.37 3.67 -0.33
C ALA A 187 -0.10 4.41 -0.77
N GLY A 188 0.87 3.68 -1.31
CA GLY A 188 2.07 4.24 -1.94
C GLY A 188 1.86 4.39 -3.44
N ILE A 189 2.06 5.59 -3.96
CA ILE A 189 2.04 5.91 -5.38
C ILE A 189 3.47 6.11 -5.84
N GLN A 190 3.97 5.21 -6.66
CA GLN A 190 5.37 5.17 -7.10
C GLN A 190 5.47 5.21 -8.61
N ARG A 191 6.39 6.01 -9.13
CA ARG A 191 6.71 6.03 -10.56
C ARG A 191 7.21 4.66 -11.01
N MET A 192 6.66 4.12 -12.11
CA MET A 192 7.12 2.86 -12.67
C MET A 192 8.41 3.05 -13.48
N VAL A 193 9.28 2.03 -13.38
CA VAL A 193 10.46 1.91 -14.25
C VAL A 193 10.05 1.20 -15.53
N ARG A 194 10.51 1.70 -16.67
CA ARG A 194 10.24 1.15 -18.00
C ARG A 194 11.07 -0.13 -18.24
N SER A 195 10.69 -1.21 -17.57
CA SER A 195 11.32 -2.54 -17.77
C SER A 195 10.93 -3.19 -19.11
N ASP A 196 9.85 -2.73 -19.73
CA ASP A 196 9.41 -3.13 -21.06
C ASP A 196 10.42 -2.80 -22.17
N VAL A 197 11.28 -1.77 -21.96
CA VAL A 197 12.41 -1.40 -22.85
C VAL A 197 13.76 -1.73 -22.24
N GLY A 198 13.79 -2.53 -21.17
CA GLY A 198 14.98 -2.88 -20.42
C GLY A 198 14.86 -4.29 -19.82
N SER A 199 15.25 -4.41 -18.57
CA SER A 199 15.12 -5.66 -17.81
C SER A 199 14.62 -5.42 -16.41
N SER A 200 14.00 -6.44 -15.83
CA SER A 200 13.58 -6.49 -14.43
C SER A 200 14.08 -7.76 -13.76
N GLY A 201 14.07 -7.80 -12.42
CA GLY A 201 14.50 -8.99 -11.72
C GLY A 201 14.46 -8.85 -10.22
N VAL A 202 14.91 -9.89 -9.56
CA VAL A 202 15.04 -9.95 -8.10
C VAL A 202 16.46 -10.32 -7.70
N MET A 203 16.88 -9.81 -6.56
CA MET A 203 18.17 -10.13 -5.97
C MET A 203 17.96 -10.48 -4.49
N PHE A 204 18.57 -11.57 -4.07
CA PHE A 204 18.60 -11.99 -2.67
C PHE A 204 20.06 -12.05 -2.20
N THR A 205 20.33 -11.60 -1.00
CA THR A 205 21.65 -11.69 -0.36
C THR A 205 21.84 -13.00 0.42
N ILE A 206 21.00 -13.98 0.14
CA ILE A 206 20.97 -15.30 0.73
C ILE A 206 20.36 -16.28 -0.29
N ASP A 207 20.77 -17.53 -0.28
CA ASP A 207 20.01 -18.58 -0.94
C ASP A 207 18.72 -18.86 -0.14
N THR A 208 17.58 -18.55 -0.73
CA THR A 208 16.28 -18.62 -0.06
C THR A 208 15.80 -20.04 0.21
N GLU A 209 16.40 -21.07 -0.42
CA GLU A 209 16.04 -22.46 -0.20
C GLU A 209 16.87 -23.10 0.93
N SER A 210 18.18 -22.89 0.91
CA SER A 210 19.11 -23.53 1.87
C SER A 210 19.44 -22.64 3.07
N GLY A 211 19.17 -21.31 2.99
CA GLY A 211 19.61 -20.33 3.99
C GLY A 211 21.10 -19.99 3.95
N PHE A 212 21.84 -20.43 2.89
CA PHE A 212 23.25 -20.10 2.74
C PHE A 212 23.46 -18.62 2.45
N ASP A 213 24.21 -17.93 3.28
CA ASP A 213 24.35 -16.45 3.32
C ASP A 213 25.63 -15.90 2.66
N GLN A 214 26.48 -16.78 2.08
CA GLN A 214 27.73 -16.37 1.41
C GLN A 214 27.56 -16.23 -0.11
N VAL A 215 26.35 -15.93 -0.56
CA VAL A 215 26.00 -15.76 -1.97
C VAL A 215 25.11 -14.56 -2.17
N VAL A 216 25.14 -14.02 -3.40
CA VAL A 216 24.10 -13.12 -3.92
C VAL A 216 23.44 -13.86 -5.09
N PHE A 217 22.15 -14.14 -4.93
CA PHE A 217 21.34 -14.79 -5.97
C PHE A 217 20.61 -13.74 -6.79
N ILE A 218 20.82 -13.71 -8.10
CA ILE A 218 20.21 -12.74 -9.02
C ILE A 218 19.48 -13.48 -10.12
N THR A 219 18.20 -13.17 -10.29
CA THR A 219 17.41 -13.60 -11.45
C THR A 219 16.91 -12.39 -12.19
N SER A 220 17.07 -12.34 -13.50
CA SER A 220 16.58 -11.24 -14.33
C SER A 220 16.01 -11.74 -15.65
N SER A 221 15.07 -10.97 -16.20
CA SER A 221 14.47 -11.18 -17.51
C SER A 221 14.28 -9.86 -18.24
N TYR A 222 14.13 -9.92 -19.56
CA TYR A 222 13.72 -8.74 -20.34
C TYR A 222 12.21 -8.50 -20.15
N GLY A 223 11.85 -7.22 -19.98
CA GLY A 223 10.48 -6.82 -19.78
C GLY A 223 9.99 -7.01 -18.32
N LEU A 224 8.69 -7.10 -18.18
CA LEU A 224 7.97 -7.36 -16.92
C LEU A 224 7.60 -8.83 -16.80
#